data_cb02d867464243ab9f113845ba98f190
#
_entry.id   cb02d867464243ab9f113845ba98f190
#
_cell.length_a   1.000
_cell.length_b   1.000
_cell.length_c   1.000
_cell.angle_alpha   90.00
_cell.angle_beta   90.00
_cell.angle_gamma   90.00
#
_symmetry.space_group_name_H-M   'P 1'
#
loop_
_entity.id
_entity.type
_entity.pdbx_description
1 polymer ?
#
loop_
_entity_poly.entity_id
_entity_poly.type
_entity_poly.pdbx_seq_one_letter_code
_entity_poly.pdbx_strand_id
1 'polypeptide(L)'
;MRTALLEQLKMIMDFDSADFYLAAADDSGRLVDQVTYNCDEDGSSKYSELDYSRGIMYSGKSMVYRETDIISDEKRVETEYYRKVYKPNSWHYSLQIILGYNKEFLGVITLYRTIGKDNFAYDDVFVMDMMKDHLAYRLYQDRYSNDGQGRKMSVIEMGERYDLTRRESTVLAALVDGEENQKVCDELSISINTLKKHI
;
A
#
# COMPACT_ATOMS: atom_id res chain seq x y z
N MET A 1 -6.39 -8.59 6.29
CA MET A 1 -5.84 -7.22 6.44
C MET A 1 -6.56 -6.20 5.55
N ARG A 2 -6.64 -6.37 4.21
CA ARG A 2 -7.27 -5.40 3.29
C ARG A 2 -8.76 -5.14 3.55
N THR A 3 -9.56 -6.19 3.81
CA THR A 3 -10.99 -6.03 4.18
C THR A 3 -11.15 -5.17 5.43
N ALA A 4 -10.40 -5.48 6.49
CA ALA A 4 -10.43 -4.69 7.73
C ALA A 4 -9.99 -3.24 7.52
N LEU A 5 -9.07 -2.98 6.58
CA LEU A 5 -8.69 -1.60 6.22
C LEU A 5 -9.86 -0.84 5.61
N LEU A 6 -10.61 -1.44 4.66
CA LEU A 6 -11.79 -0.79 4.07
C LEU A 6 -12.87 -0.49 5.12
N GLU A 7 -13.10 -1.42 6.05
CA GLU A 7 -14.01 -1.21 7.19
C GLU A 7 -13.57 -0.06 8.09
N GLN A 8 -12.26 0.05 8.38
CA GLN A 8 -11.71 1.12 9.19
C GLN A 8 -11.76 2.48 8.47
N LEU A 9 -11.52 2.51 7.16
CA LEU A 9 -11.65 3.73 6.36
C LEU A 9 -13.07 4.27 6.40
N LYS A 10 -14.09 3.41 6.43
CA LYS A 10 -15.50 3.83 6.58
C LYS A 10 -15.77 4.58 7.89
N MET A 11 -14.99 4.35 8.94
CA MET A 11 -15.14 5.05 10.22
C MET A 11 -14.64 6.51 10.18
N ILE A 12 -13.75 6.82 9.25
CA ILE A 12 -13.11 8.15 9.15
C ILE A 12 -13.54 8.94 7.92
N MET A 13 -14.19 8.28 6.94
CA MET A 13 -14.60 8.89 5.69
C MET A 13 -15.95 8.36 5.24
N ASP A 14 -16.82 9.24 4.74
CA ASP A 14 -18.10 8.81 4.17
C ASP A 14 -17.93 8.36 2.72
N PHE A 15 -18.16 7.08 2.46
CA PHE A 15 -18.29 6.47 1.14
C PHE A 15 -19.31 5.33 1.20
N ASP A 16 -19.87 4.90 0.09
CA ASP A 16 -20.92 3.88 0.08
C ASP A 16 -20.38 2.48 -0.16
N SER A 17 -19.40 2.37 -1.04
CA SER A 17 -18.71 1.12 -1.36
C SER A 17 -17.26 1.38 -1.71
N ALA A 18 -16.45 0.33 -1.69
CA ALA A 18 -15.04 0.42 -2.02
C ALA A 18 -14.51 -0.88 -2.59
N ASP A 19 -13.43 -0.77 -3.35
CA ASP A 19 -12.60 -1.91 -3.74
C ASP A 19 -11.12 -1.66 -3.45
N PHE A 20 -10.37 -2.75 -3.35
CA PHE A 20 -8.93 -2.74 -3.20
C PHE A 20 -8.33 -3.85 -4.05
N TYR A 21 -7.67 -3.47 -5.13
CA TYR A 21 -6.90 -4.37 -5.99
C TYR A 21 -5.42 -4.33 -5.67
N LEU A 22 -4.76 -5.48 -5.77
CA LEU A 22 -3.30 -5.56 -5.84
C LEU A 22 -2.84 -5.46 -7.30
N ALA A 23 -1.65 -4.93 -7.51
CA ALA A 23 -0.96 -5.08 -8.77
C ALA A 23 -0.37 -6.50 -8.88
N ALA A 24 -0.46 -7.12 -10.05
CA ALA A 24 0.20 -8.39 -10.32
C ALA A 24 1.73 -8.26 -10.16
N ALA A 25 2.37 -9.35 -9.74
CA ALA A 25 3.82 -9.35 -9.50
C ALA A 25 4.67 -9.44 -10.78
N ASP A 26 4.03 -9.52 -11.95
CA ASP A 26 4.66 -9.74 -13.25
C ASP A 26 4.96 -8.42 -14.02
N ASP A 27 4.98 -7.29 -13.35
CA ASP A 27 5.14 -5.95 -13.92
C ASP A 27 4.15 -5.59 -15.04
N SER A 28 3.13 -6.40 -15.27
CA SER A 28 2.10 -6.14 -16.30
C SER A 28 1.18 -4.98 -15.96
N GLY A 29 1.17 -4.56 -14.70
CA GLY A 29 0.24 -3.59 -14.15
C GLY A 29 -1.22 -4.09 -14.10
N ARG A 30 -1.45 -5.39 -14.29
CA ARG A 30 -2.78 -5.98 -14.13
C ARG A 30 -3.22 -5.89 -12.67
N LEU A 31 -4.50 -5.63 -12.47
CA LEU A 31 -5.14 -5.67 -11.17
C LEU A 31 -5.59 -7.08 -10.84
N VAL A 32 -5.23 -7.56 -9.66
CA VAL A 32 -5.52 -8.92 -9.16
C VAL A 32 -6.00 -8.85 -7.71
N ASP A 33 -6.51 -9.97 -7.19
CA ASP A 33 -6.87 -10.15 -5.78
C ASP A 33 -7.77 -9.03 -5.25
N GLN A 34 -8.91 -8.80 -5.91
CA GLN A 34 -9.90 -7.82 -5.48
C GLN A 34 -10.43 -8.16 -4.07
N VAL A 35 -10.56 -7.13 -3.25
CA VAL A 35 -11.31 -7.14 -1.98
C VAL A 35 -12.30 -6.00 -2.04
N THR A 36 -13.55 -6.26 -1.68
CA THR A 36 -14.64 -5.28 -1.75
C THR A 36 -15.21 -4.94 -0.38
N TYR A 37 -15.82 -3.77 -0.30
CA TYR A 37 -16.66 -3.33 0.80
C TYR A 37 -17.99 -2.85 0.25
N ASN A 38 -19.09 -3.47 0.70
CA ASN A 38 -20.47 -3.13 0.35
C ASN A 38 -20.73 -3.06 -1.18
N CYS A 39 -20.05 -3.90 -1.95
CA CYS A 39 -20.32 -4.18 -3.35
C CYS A 39 -19.83 -5.58 -3.71
N ASP A 40 -20.37 -6.13 -4.77
CA ASP A 40 -19.92 -7.41 -5.31
C ASP A 40 -18.59 -7.23 -6.04
N GLU A 41 -17.85 -8.33 -6.23
CA GLU A 41 -16.71 -8.37 -7.14
C GLU A 41 -17.26 -8.15 -8.56
N ASP A 42 -17.20 -6.91 -9.02
CA ASP A 42 -17.90 -6.46 -10.24
C ASP A 42 -17.17 -6.81 -11.53
N GLY A 43 -15.96 -7.35 -11.41
CA GLY A 43 -15.09 -7.59 -12.56
C GLY A 43 -14.74 -6.31 -13.33
N SER A 44 -14.74 -5.14 -12.67
CA SER A 44 -14.34 -3.84 -13.25
C SER A 44 -12.97 -3.89 -13.91
N SER A 45 -12.11 -4.78 -13.43
CA SER A 45 -10.83 -5.10 -14.06
C SER A 45 -10.94 -5.50 -15.54
N LYS A 46 -12.09 -6.07 -15.97
CA LYS A 46 -12.38 -6.39 -17.38
C LYS A 46 -12.46 -5.14 -18.26
N TYR A 47 -12.75 -4.00 -17.65
CA TYR A 47 -12.90 -2.70 -18.34
C TYR A 47 -11.72 -1.77 -18.10
N SER A 48 -10.61 -2.29 -17.55
CA SER A 48 -9.41 -1.52 -17.26
C SER A 48 -8.83 -0.80 -18.48
N GLU A 49 -9.07 -1.30 -19.70
CA GLU A 49 -8.63 -0.65 -20.94
C GLU A 49 -9.45 0.61 -21.29
N LEU A 50 -10.67 0.71 -20.74
CA LEU A 50 -11.53 1.88 -20.91
C LEU A 50 -11.28 2.95 -19.85
N ASP A 51 -10.52 2.61 -18.80
CA ASP A 51 -10.17 3.52 -17.73
C ASP A 51 -9.12 4.54 -18.21
N TYR A 52 -9.56 5.77 -18.41
CA TYR A 52 -8.72 6.89 -18.83
C TYR A 52 -7.70 7.31 -17.78
N SER A 53 -7.86 6.90 -16.52
CA SER A 53 -6.91 7.16 -15.43
C SER A 53 -5.78 6.13 -15.34
N ARG A 54 -5.88 5.03 -16.07
CA ARG A 54 -4.94 3.90 -16.02
C ARG A 54 -3.47 4.31 -16.11
N GLY A 55 -3.15 5.31 -16.94
CA GLY A 55 -1.77 5.80 -17.08
C GLY A 55 -1.15 6.33 -15.79
N ILE A 56 -1.97 6.79 -14.83
CA ILE A 56 -1.52 7.32 -13.54
C ILE A 56 -0.98 6.19 -12.66
N MET A 57 -1.58 4.99 -12.73
CA MET A 57 -1.19 3.83 -11.93
C MET A 57 0.27 3.42 -12.17
N TYR A 58 0.76 3.59 -13.40
CA TYR A 58 2.11 3.18 -13.78
C TYR A 58 3.21 4.18 -13.40
N SER A 59 2.88 5.27 -12.71
CA SER A 59 3.87 6.25 -12.27
C SER A 59 4.86 5.70 -11.23
N GLY A 60 4.53 4.59 -10.57
CA GLY A 60 5.29 4.02 -9.47
C GLY A 60 5.33 4.90 -8.22
N LYS A 61 4.43 5.89 -8.14
CA LYS A 61 4.29 6.82 -7.02
C LYS A 61 2.90 6.68 -6.41
N SER A 62 2.82 6.83 -5.09
CA SER A 62 1.53 6.97 -4.43
C SER A 62 0.87 8.30 -4.81
N MET A 63 -0.42 8.26 -5.08
CA MET A 63 -1.21 9.43 -5.45
C MET A 63 -2.66 9.28 -5.00
N VAL A 64 -3.28 10.39 -4.63
CA VAL A 64 -4.71 10.45 -4.32
C VAL A 64 -5.37 11.49 -5.22
N TYR A 65 -6.47 11.12 -5.86
CA TYR A 65 -7.22 12.03 -6.73
C TYR A 65 -8.69 11.60 -6.83
N ARG A 66 -9.56 12.56 -7.10
CA ARG A 66 -10.93 12.30 -7.55
C ARG A 66 -10.92 12.16 -9.06
N GLU A 67 -11.76 11.32 -9.63
CA GLU A 67 -11.87 11.25 -11.09
C GLU A 67 -12.18 12.62 -11.71
N THR A 68 -12.96 13.44 -11.02
CA THR A 68 -13.31 14.81 -11.46
C THR A 68 -12.12 15.78 -11.48
N ASP A 69 -10.98 15.42 -10.91
CA ASP A 69 -9.75 16.20 -11.02
C ASP A 69 -9.04 15.96 -12.37
N ILE A 70 -9.39 14.86 -13.07
CA ILE A 70 -8.79 14.47 -14.35
C ILE A 70 -9.71 14.84 -15.53
N ILE A 71 -11.01 14.63 -15.37
CA ILE A 71 -12.01 14.85 -16.40
C ILE A 71 -13.24 15.51 -15.78
N SER A 72 -13.83 16.50 -16.46
CA SER A 72 -15.05 17.14 -15.95
C SER A 72 -16.22 16.14 -15.85
N ASP A 73 -17.10 16.35 -14.88
CA ASP A 73 -18.20 15.43 -14.60
C ASP A 73 -19.12 15.23 -15.82
N GLU A 74 -19.40 16.29 -16.59
CA GLU A 74 -20.20 16.23 -17.80
C GLU A 74 -19.61 15.28 -18.85
N LYS A 75 -18.29 15.32 -19.05
CA LYS A 75 -17.60 14.43 -19.98
C LYS A 75 -17.48 13.01 -19.44
N ARG A 76 -17.26 12.89 -18.14
CA ARG A 76 -17.08 11.62 -17.46
C ARG A 76 -18.29 10.71 -17.61
N VAL A 77 -19.49 11.23 -17.36
CA VAL A 77 -20.75 10.46 -17.47
C VAL A 77 -21.07 10.00 -18.89
N GLU A 78 -20.45 10.61 -19.90
CA GLU A 78 -20.57 10.21 -21.30
C GLU A 78 -19.60 9.09 -21.71
N THR A 79 -18.60 8.79 -20.89
CA THR A 79 -17.60 7.75 -21.18
C THR A 79 -18.21 6.35 -21.19
N GLU A 80 -17.62 5.47 -21.96
CA GLU A 80 -17.98 4.05 -21.96
C GLU A 80 -17.66 3.40 -20.63
N TYR A 81 -16.56 3.83 -19.99
CA TYR A 81 -16.15 3.39 -18.65
C TYR A 81 -17.25 3.68 -17.62
N TYR A 82 -17.76 4.91 -17.57
CA TYR A 82 -18.86 5.25 -16.65
C TYR A 82 -20.10 4.39 -16.89
N ARG A 83 -20.49 4.19 -18.16
CA ARG A 83 -21.68 3.39 -18.50
C ARG A 83 -21.56 1.92 -18.13
N LYS A 84 -20.35 1.35 -18.20
CA LYS A 84 -20.11 -0.09 -17.95
C LYS A 84 -19.74 -0.40 -16.49
N VAL A 85 -19.10 0.54 -15.79
CA VAL A 85 -18.58 0.32 -14.44
C VAL A 85 -19.43 1.06 -13.41
N TYR A 86 -19.65 2.35 -13.58
CA TYR A 86 -20.31 3.16 -12.56
C TYR A 86 -21.83 2.98 -12.53
N LYS A 87 -22.46 3.13 -13.68
CA LYS A 87 -23.91 3.13 -13.79
C LYS A 87 -24.59 1.85 -13.28
N PRO A 88 -24.10 0.63 -13.57
CA PRO A 88 -24.71 -0.59 -13.06
C PRO A 88 -24.68 -0.71 -11.53
N ASN A 89 -23.65 -0.14 -10.89
CA ASN A 89 -23.45 -0.13 -9.45
C ASN A 89 -24.08 1.08 -8.73
N SER A 90 -24.80 1.93 -9.47
CA SER A 90 -25.32 3.21 -8.99
C SER A 90 -24.23 4.14 -8.44
N TRP A 91 -22.99 3.96 -8.78
CA TRP A 91 -21.88 4.83 -8.40
C TRP A 91 -21.90 6.12 -9.24
N HIS A 92 -21.44 7.21 -8.63
CA HIS A 92 -21.28 8.46 -9.35
C HIS A 92 -19.89 9.06 -9.16
N TYR A 93 -19.42 9.23 -7.96
CA TYR A 93 -18.10 9.79 -7.68
C TYR A 93 -17.14 8.73 -7.12
N SER A 94 -15.87 8.89 -7.42
CA SER A 94 -14.83 8.08 -6.82
C SER A 94 -13.64 8.91 -6.34
N LEU A 95 -13.00 8.41 -5.28
CA LEU A 95 -11.70 8.82 -4.78
C LEU A 95 -10.75 7.65 -4.96
N GLN A 96 -9.68 7.86 -5.73
CA GLN A 96 -8.69 6.84 -6.05
C GLN A 96 -7.41 7.06 -5.24
N ILE A 97 -6.91 6.00 -4.64
CA ILE A 97 -5.68 5.99 -3.87
C ILE A 97 -4.74 4.99 -4.53
N ILE A 98 -3.82 5.49 -5.34
CA ILE A 98 -2.77 4.69 -5.96
C ILE A 98 -1.68 4.45 -4.92
N LEU A 99 -1.28 3.21 -4.77
CA LEU A 99 -0.23 2.79 -3.84
C LEU A 99 1.00 2.38 -4.63
N GLY A 100 2.05 3.18 -4.53
CA GLY A 100 3.34 2.93 -5.18
C GLY A 100 4.48 3.13 -4.19
N TYR A 101 5.50 2.28 -4.26
CA TYR A 101 6.69 2.36 -3.42
C TYR A 101 7.91 1.86 -4.20
N ASN A 102 9.08 2.49 -4.03
CA ASN A 102 10.31 2.16 -4.76
C ASN A 102 10.13 2.08 -6.30
N LYS A 103 9.31 2.98 -6.87
CA LYS A 103 8.97 3.03 -8.30
C LYS A 103 8.13 1.83 -8.78
N GLU A 104 7.59 1.06 -7.88
CA GLU A 104 6.74 -0.08 -8.17
C GLU A 104 5.28 0.28 -7.87
N PHE A 105 4.36 -0.06 -8.77
CA PHE A 105 2.93 -0.01 -8.53
C PHE A 105 2.51 -1.26 -7.73
N LEU A 106 1.89 -1.06 -6.56
CA LEU A 106 1.55 -2.12 -5.63
C LEU A 106 0.07 -2.45 -5.61
N GLY A 107 -0.78 -1.46 -5.88
CA GLY A 107 -2.21 -1.63 -5.86
C GLY A 107 -2.97 -0.31 -5.86
N VAL A 108 -4.28 -0.40 -5.88
CA VAL A 108 -5.19 0.75 -5.86
C VAL A 108 -6.38 0.49 -4.94
N ILE A 109 -6.75 1.50 -4.18
CA ILE A 109 -8.00 1.54 -3.42
C ILE A 109 -8.91 2.57 -4.10
N THR A 110 -10.17 2.18 -4.35
CA THR A 110 -11.17 3.09 -4.87
C THR A 110 -12.33 3.16 -3.89
N LEU A 111 -12.67 4.38 -3.48
CA LEU A 111 -13.84 4.65 -2.64
C LEU A 111 -14.91 5.27 -3.52
N TYR A 112 -16.16 4.79 -3.42
CA TYR A 112 -17.27 5.23 -4.26
C TYR A 112 -18.35 5.92 -3.45
N ARG A 113 -18.95 6.95 -4.05
CA ARG A 113 -20.23 7.55 -3.62
C ARG A 113 -21.29 7.34 -4.69
N THR A 114 -22.49 7.01 -4.24
CA THR A 114 -23.62 6.73 -5.12
C THR A 114 -24.23 8.01 -5.71
N ILE A 115 -25.03 7.83 -6.75
CA ILE A 115 -25.81 8.91 -7.39
C ILE A 115 -26.64 9.63 -6.31
N GLY A 116 -26.60 10.96 -6.33
CA GLY A 116 -27.32 11.84 -5.42
C GLY A 116 -26.51 12.29 -4.19
N LYS A 117 -25.31 11.75 -3.98
CA LYS A 117 -24.36 12.27 -2.99
C LYS A 117 -23.45 13.35 -3.59
N ASP A 118 -22.89 14.18 -2.72
CA ASP A 118 -21.85 15.15 -3.09
C ASP A 118 -20.53 14.43 -3.38
N ASN A 119 -19.70 15.06 -4.21
CA ASN A 119 -18.34 14.59 -4.48
C ASN A 119 -17.48 14.59 -3.21
N PHE A 120 -16.39 13.84 -3.25
CA PHE A 120 -15.37 13.88 -2.19
C PHE A 120 -14.82 15.30 -2.06
N ALA A 121 -14.75 15.79 -0.81
CA ALA A 121 -14.19 17.11 -0.52
C ALA A 121 -12.64 17.08 -0.57
N TYR A 122 -12.02 18.25 -0.59
CA TYR A 122 -10.56 18.34 -0.51
C TYR A 122 -10.02 17.79 0.82
N ASP A 123 -10.79 17.87 1.90
CA ASP A 123 -10.42 17.29 3.19
C ASP A 123 -10.36 15.76 3.11
N ASP A 124 -11.27 15.11 2.35
CA ASP A 124 -11.23 13.67 2.10
C ASP A 124 -9.94 13.28 1.35
N VAL A 125 -9.60 14.04 0.31
CA VAL A 125 -8.35 13.87 -0.45
C VAL A 125 -7.14 14.03 0.46
N PHE A 126 -7.12 15.08 1.28
CA PHE A 126 -6.01 15.37 2.19
C PHE A 126 -5.78 14.26 3.23
N VAL A 127 -6.85 13.74 3.85
CA VAL A 127 -6.75 12.63 4.81
C VAL A 127 -6.12 11.41 4.16
N MET A 128 -6.57 11.03 2.95
CA MET A 128 -6.00 9.89 2.24
C MET A 128 -4.59 10.15 1.74
N ASP A 129 -4.28 11.40 1.37
CA ASP A 129 -2.93 11.79 0.95
C ASP A 129 -1.91 11.64 2.08
N MET A 130 -2.29 11.94 3.31
CA MET A 130 -1.44 11.71 4.49
C MET A 130 -1.21 10.22 4.76
N MET A 131 -2.12 9.34 4.39
CA MET A 131 -2.04 7.91 4.67
C MET A 131 -1.38 7.10 3.56
N LYS A 132 -1.43 7.56 2.30
CA LYS A 132 -1.06 6.79 1.11
C LYS A 132 0.34 6.16 1.17
N ASP A 133 1.33 6.92 1.63
CA ASP A 133 2.72 6.45 1.65
C ASP A 133 2.95 5.39 2.72
N HIS A 134 2.27 5.52 3.87
CA HIS A 134 2.28 4.49 4.90
C HIS A 134 1.59 3.21 4.42
N LEU A 135 0.44 3.32 3.77
CA LEU A 135 -0.28 2.18 3.20
C LEU A 135 0.56 1.48 2.12
N ALA A 136 1.18 2.25 1.23
CA ALA A 136 2.07 1.72 0.20
C ALA A 136 3.27 0.99 0.81
N TYR A 137 3.93 1.58 1.81
CA TYR A 137 5.05 0.96 2.51
C TYR A 137 4.63 -0.37 3.17
N ARG A 138 3.50 -0.39 3.88
CA ARG A 138 2.97 -1.62 4.50
C ARG A 138 2.66 -2.69 3.46
N LEU A 139 2.06 -2.31 2.34
CA LEU A 139 1.75 -3.24 1.26
C LEU A 139 3.02 -3.80 0.61
N TYR A 140 4.04 -2.95 0.42
CA TYR A 140 5.36 -3.37 -0.04
C TYR A 140 6.01 -4.37 0.93
N GLN A 141 5.99 -4.08 2.23
CA GLN A 141 6.48 -5.01 3.25
C GLN A 141 5.74 -6.36 3.19
N ASP A 142 4.42 -6.35 3.12
CA ASP A 142 3.62 -7.57 3.04
C ASP A 142 3.95 -8.39 1.78
N ARG A 143 4.14 -7.74 0.62
CA ARG A 143 4.51 -8.40 -0.62
C ARG A 143 5.85 -9.10 -0.53
N TYR A 144 6.86 -8.43 -0.02
CA TYR A 144 8.24 -8.92 0.01
C TYR A 144 8.61 -9.68 1.29
N SER A 145 7.83 -9.56 2.37
CA SER A 145 7.98 -10.41 3.55
C SER A 145 7.34 -11.79 3.36
N ASN A 146 6.32 -11.90 2.49
CA ASN A 146 5.66 -13.19 2.21
C ASN A 146 6.37 -14.02 1.11
N ASP A 147 7.22 -13.43 0.28
CA ASP A 147 8.07 -14.16 -0.67
C ASP A 147 9.20 -14.95 0.00
N GLY A 148 9.39 -14.76 1.27
CA GLY A 148 10.24 -15.59 2.12
C GLY A 148 9.65 -15.63 3.50
N GLN A 149 8.66 -16.53 3.76
CA GLN A 149 8.19 -16.86 5.10
C GLN A 149 8.71 -15.88 6.12
N GLY A 150 8.04 -15.03 6.79
CA GLY A 150 8.57 -14.07 7.79
C GLY A 150 10.02 -14.33 8.28
N ARG A 151 10.95 -14.53 7.36
CA ARG A 151 12.35 -14.88 7.61
C ARG A 151 12.96 -13.64 8.17
N LYS A 152 13.02 -13.58 9.50
CA LYS A 152 13.94 -12.66 10.14
C LYS A 152 15.25 -12.78 9.36
N MET A 153 15.66 -11.67 8.74
CA MET A 153 16.93 -11.62 8.03
C MET A 153 17.98 -12.21 8.95
N SER A 154 18.72 -13.23 8.48
CA SER A 154 19.75 -13.84 9.30
C SER A 154 20.84 -12.80 9.59
N VAL A 155 21.55 -12.95 10.69
CA VAL A 155 22.67 -12.07 11.04
C VAL A 155 23.71 -12.01 9.93
N ILE A 156 23.87 -13.10 9.17
CA ILE A 156 24.76 -13.18 8.01
C ILE A 156 24.26 -12.27 6.87
N GLU A 157 22.99 -12.38 6.52
CA GLU A 157 22.37 -11.52 5.48
C GLU A 157 22.38 -10.04 5.87
N MET A 158 22.18 -9.72 7.16
CA MET A 158 22.33 -8.35 7.68
C MET A 158 23.79 -7.89 7.57
N GLY A 159 24.75 -8.75 7.91
CA GLY A 159 26.17 -8.46 7.77
C GLY A 159 26.55 -8.07 6.35
N GLU A 160 26.13 -8.85 5.37
CA GLU A 160 26.37 -8.58 3.95
C GLU A 160 25.66 -7.32 3.43
N ARG A 161 24.40 -7.12 3.84
CA ARG A 161 23.58 -6.01 3.36
C ARG A 161 24.02 -4.65 3.90
N TYR A 162 24.54 -4.60 5.12
CA TYR A 162 24.93 -3.38 5.81
C TYR A 162 26.45 -3.24 6.00
N ASP A 163 27.24 -4.09 5.33
CA ASP A 163 28.70 -4.11 5.40
C ASP A 163 29.23 -4.17 6.85
N LEU A 164 28.55 -4.97 7.70
CA LEU A 164 28.94 -5.10 9.10
C LEU A 164 30.26 -5.85 9.22
N THR A 165 31.14 -5.33 10.07
CA THR A 165 32.36 -6.06 10.45
C THR A 165 32.00 -7.35 11.20
N ARG A 166 32.90 -8.31 11.26
CA ARG A 166 32.71 -9.55 12.04
C ARG A 166 32.32 -9.27 13.49
N ARG A 167 32.88 -8.22 14.08
CA ARG A 167 32.60 -7.84 15.47
C ARG A 167 31.17 -7.31 15.64
N GLU A 168 30.72 -6.44 14.72
CA GLU A 168 29.36 -5.90 14.70
C GLU A 168 28.34 -7.00 14.44
N SER A 169 28.63 -7.93 13.53
CA SER A 169 27.78 -9.10 13.28
C SER A 169 27.64 -9.99 14.51
N THR A 170 28.72 -10.17 15.31
CA THR A 170 28.68 -10.95 16.55
C THR A 170 27.84 -10.25 17.64
N VAL A 171 28.00 -8.92 17.78
CA VAL A 171 27.19 -8.12 18.71
C VAL A 171 25.71 -8.18 18.29
N LEU A 172 25.41 -8.02 16.99
CA LEU A 172 24.06 -8.10 16.45
C LEU A 172 23.42 -9.48 16.73
N ALA A 173 24.17 -10.57 16.55
CA ALA A 173 23.68 -11.92 16.84
C ALA A 173 23.25 -12.06 18.31
N ALA A 174 24.09 -11.66 19.24
CA ALA A 174 23.81 -11.72 20.68
C ALA A 174 22.56 -10.85 21.04
N LEU A 175 22.42 -9.68 20.46
CA LEU A 175 21.24 -8.81 20.67
C LEU A 175 19.95 -9.41 20.10
N VAL A 176 20.00 -10.01 18.91
CA VAL A 176 18.85 -10.69 18.29
C VAL A 176 18.41 -11.90 19.09
N ASP A 177 19.35 -12.62 19.70
CA ASP A 177 19.08 -13.75 20.60
C ASP A 177 18.57 -13.31 21.98
N GLY A 178 18.51 -11.99 22.24
CA GLY A 178 17.97 -11.42 23.48
C GLY A 178 18.91 -11.53 24.66
N GLU A 179 20.20 -11.63 24.43
CA GLU A 179 21.21 -11.69 25.51
C GLU A 179 21.29 -10.34 26.24
N GLU A 180 21.51 -10.44 27.57
CA GLU A 180 21.72 -9.23 28.38
C GLU A 180 23.04 -8.56 28.02
N ASN A 181 23.04 -7.22 27.94
CA ASN A 181 24.22 -6.42 27.57
C ASN A 181 25.50 -6.81 28.41
N GLN A 182 25.33 -7.13 29.69
CA GLN A 182 26.46 -7.54 30.52
C GLN A 182 27.05 -8.88 30.07
N LYS A 183 26.20 -9.86 29.73
CA LYS A 183 26.60 -11.16 29.20
C LYS A 183 27.35 -11.01 27.87
N VAL A 184 26.85 -10.19 26.99
CA VAL A 184 27.50 -9.86 25.69
C VAL A 184 28.87 -9.22 25.91
N CYS A 185 29.01 -8.33 26.91
CA CYS A 185 30.30 -7.74 27.30
C CYS A 185 31.29 -8.77 27.78
N ASP A 186 30.85 -9.71 28.64
CA ASP A 186 31.70 -10.74 29.23
C ASP A 186 32.16 -11.73 28.16
N GLU A 187 31.28 -12.21 27.31
CA GLU A 187 31.60 -13.16 26.22
C GLU A 187 32.54 -12.56 25.17
N LEU A 188 32.32 -11.29 24.80
CA LEU A 188 33.17 -10.61 23.80
C LEU A 188 34.42 -9.95 24.43
N SER A 189 34.60 -10.03 25.75
CA SER A 189 35.68 -9.37 26.51
C SER A 189 35.78 -7.87 26.18
N ILE A 190 34.64 -7.15 26.18
CA ILE A 190 34.55 -5.70 25.91
C ILE A 190 33.86 -4.98 27.06
N SER A 191 34.13 -3.67 27.18
CA SER A 191 33.41 -2.84 28.12
C SER A 191 32.01 -2.48 27.62
N ILE A 192 31.11 -2.16 28.56
CA ILE A 192 29.76 -1.65 28.22
C ILE A 192 29.80 -0.40 27.32
N ASN A 193 30.82 0.45 27.49
CA ASN A 193 31.03 1.63 26.66
C ASN A 193 31.47 1.25 25.24
N THR A 194 32.21 0.17 25.07
CA THR A 194 32.59 -0.38 23.77
C THR A 194 31.40 -1.00 23.10
N LEU A 195 30.56 -1.76 23.82
CA LEU A 195 29.31 -2.31 23.29
C LEU A 195 28.37 -1.20 22.74
N LYS A 196 28.19 -0.13 23.53
CA LYS A 196 27.35 1.04 23.10
C LYS A 196 27.85 1.79 21.86
N LYS A 197 29.10 1.59 21.45
CA LYS A 197 29.61 2.14 20.18
C LYS A 197 29.31 1.27 18.98
N HIS A 198 28.91 0.02 19.20
CA HIS A 198 28.55 -0.95 18.17
C HIS A 198 27.04 -1.15 18.03
N ILE A 199 26.23 -0.49 18.86
CA ILE A 199 24.79 -0.41 18.79
C ILE A 199 24.38 0.96 18.19
#